data_c63a817499bfda76fed53ccb5b31522b
#
_entry.id   c63a817499bfda76fed53ccb5b31522b
#
_cell.length_a   1.000
_cell.length_b   1.000
_cell.length_c   1.000
_cell.angle_alpha   90.00
_cell.angle_beta   90.00
_cell.angle_gamma   90.00
#
_symmetry.space_group_name_H-M   'P 1'
#
loop_
_entity.id
_entity.type
_entity.pdbx_description
1 polymer ?
#
loop_
_entity_poly.entity_id
_entity_poly.type
_entity_poly.pdbx_seq_one_letter_code
_entity_poly.pdbx_strand_id
1 'polypeptide(L)'
;MKFEEMLTKQSGHLNIVASDFDARPMSYLDPQGHRTGYEPELARMVCDRLQLTPVWHNLPMQDFYTSLDPSKDTPYDVVWFNQAITPERQQKVSFTRPYGLFDEAVLVKESSPVFSPDDLANQRVGGLADSTNIALVEGFSGATAVPYPGSDKVLPEMLAALRAGDIDALIDDELVLLVAAVEDPQLRLAFTLPTKAPFAIGVSKAQPMLLEKLDSTLSALIADGTAAKLWATWIPWKPFPFS
;
A
#
# COMPACT_ATOMS: atom_id res chain seq x y z
N MET A 1 30.55 -1.97 -29.66
CA MET A 1 29.19 -2.43 -29.31
C MET A 1 28.85 -1.71 -28.03
N LYS A 2 28.03 -0.61 -28.08
CA LYS A 2 27.51 0.03 -26.87
C LYS A 2 26.55 -0.99 -26.25
N PHE A 3 26.83 -1.40 -25.02
CA PHE A 3 25.80 -2.05 -24.20
C PHE A 3 24.65 -1.03 -24.13
N GLU A 4 23.53 -1.27 -24.79
CA GLU A 4 22.28 -0.62 -24.47
C GLU A 4 21.99 -1.04 -23.01
N GLU A 5 22.05 -0.10 -22.10
CA GLU A 5 21.73 -0.31 -20.70
C GLU A 5 20.27 -0.75 -20.67
N MET A 6 20.00 -1.99 -20.29
CA MET A 6 18.63 -2.50 -20.20
C MET A 6 17.90 -1.72 -19.14
N LEU A 7 16.75 -1.17 -19.50
CA LEU A 7 15.90 -0.38 -18.59
C LEU A 7 15.46 -1.20 -17.38
N THR A 8 15.14 -2.46 -17.60
CA THR A 8 14.66 -3.43 -16.59
C THR A 8 15.56 -4.65 -16.57
N LYS A 9 15.54 -5.43 -15.50
CA LYS A 9 16.37 -6.67 -15.38
C LYS A 9 16.00 -7.71 -16.42
N GLN A 10 14.76 -7.76 -16.86
CA GLN A 10 14.30 -8.59 -17.97
C GLN A 10 13.76 -7.70 -19.07
N SER A 11 14.36 -7.73 -20.26
CA SER A 11 13.97 -6.90 -21.40
C SER A 11 12.47 -7.02 -21.70
N GLY A 12 11.81 -5.87 -21.86
CA GLY A 12 10.38 -5.78 -22.16
C GLY A 12 9.42 -6.08 -20.99
N HIS A 13 9.93 -6.37 -19.80
CA HIS A 13 9.11 -6.69 -18.63
C HIS A 13 9.47 -5.78 -17.45
N LEU A 14 8.46 -5.35 -16.71
CA LEU A 14 8.64 -4.74 -15.40
C LEU A 14 8.26 -5.76 -14.32
N ASN A 15 9.24 -6.26 -13.59
CA ASN A 15 9.03 -7.25 -12.54
C ASN A 15 8.69 -6.55 -11.22
N ILE A 16 7.45 -6.66 -10.82
CA ILE A 16 6.83 -5.93 -9.71
C ILE A 16 6.64 -6.87 -8.52
N VAL A 17 7.26 -6.54 -7.41
CA VAL A 17 7.02 -7.19 -6.12
C VAL A 17 5.77 -6.60 -5.48
N ALA A 18 4.85 -7.45 -5.07
CA ALA A 18 3.62 -7.12 -4.38
C ALA A 18 3.23 -8.27 -3.42
N SER A 19 2.22 -8.06 -2.58
CA SER A 19 1.57 -9.12 -1.81
C SER A 19 0.23 -9.51 -2.44
N ASP A 20 -0.23 -10.72 -2.20
CA ASP A 20 -1.56 -11.19 -2.64
C ASP A 20 -2.65 -10.96 -1.59
N PHE A 21 -2.33 -10.32 -0.47
CA PHE A 21 -3.38 -9.97 0.48
C PHE A 21 -4.33 -8.90 -0.10
N ASP A 22 -5.56 -8.92 0.39
CA ASP A 22 -6.61 -8.02 -0.07
C ASP A 22 -6.44 -6.64 0.55
N ALA A 23 -5.96 -5.69 -0.25
CA ALA A 23 -5.83 -4.27 0.09
C ALA A 23 -6.75 -3.41 -0.79
N ARG A 24 -8.03 -3.82 -0.94
CA ARG A 24 -9.01 -3.02 -1.69
C ARG A 24 -9.17 -1.61 -1.12
N PRO A 25 -9.33 -0.60 -1.97
CA PRO A 25 -9.44 -0.60 -3.44
C PRO A 25 -8.10 -0.54 -4.17
N MET A 26 -6.96 -0.58 -3.44
CA MET A 26 -5.65 -0.30 -3.99
C MET A 26 -5.08 -1.46 -4.81
N SER A 27 -4.98 -2.66 -4.23
CA SER A 27 -4.47 -3.85 -4.91
C SER A 27 -5.01 -5.12 -4.27
N TYR A 28 -5.58 -6.01 -5.06
CA TYR A 28 -6.12 -7.30 -4.61
C TYR A 28 -6.22 -8.28 -5.78
N LEU A 29 -6.51 -9.54 -5.48
CA LEU A 29 -6.84 -10.54 -6.51
C LEU A 29 -8.35 -10.66 -6.65
N ASP A 30 -8.84 -10.64 -7.91
CA ASP A 30 -10.23 -10.95 -8.19
C ASP A 30 -10.52 -12.45 -8.00
N PRO A 31 -11.78 -12.90 -8.05
CA PRO A 31 -12.13 -14.33 -7.89
C PRO A 31 -11.49 -15.23 -8.94
N GLN A 32 -11.00 -14.70 -10.05
CA GLN A 32 -10.29 -15.41 -11.12
C GLN A 32 -8.78 -15.43 -10.92
N GLY A 33 -8.29 -14.77 -9.86
CA GLY A 33 -6.87 -14.67 -9.54
C GLY A 33 -6.12 -13.57 -10.32
N HIS A 34 -6.83 -12.65 -11.00
CA HIS A 34 -6.19 -11.52 -11.65
C HIS A 34 -5.99 -10.38 -10.67
N ARG A 35 -4.79 -9.79 -10.68
CA ARG A 35 -4.50 -8.62 -9.86
C ARG A 35 -5.22 -7.40 -10.42
N THR A 36 -6.00 -6.75 -9.58
CA THR A 36 -6.85 -5.61 -9.90
C THR A 36 -6.82 -4.54 -8.80
N GLY A 37 -7.40 -3.38 -9.06
CA GLY A 37 -7.38 -2.23 -8.16
C GLY A 37 -6.68 -1.02 -8.78
N TYR A 38 -6.62 0.08 -8.03
CA TYR A 38 -6.01 1.33 -8.49
C TYR A 38 -4.55 1.14 -8.92
N GLU A 39 -3.73 0.53 -8.09
CA GLU A 39 -2.29 0.35 -8.36
C GLU A 39 -2.02 -0.56 -9.56
N PRO A 40 -2.64 -1.75 -9.69
CA PRO A 40 -2.43 -2.58 -10.86
C PRO A 40 -2.85 -1.93 -12.18
N GLU A 41 -3.92 -1.14 -12.18
CA GLU A 41 -4.32 -0.42 -13.40
C GLU A 41 -3.37 0.74 -13.72
N LEU A 42 -2.92 1.48 -12.69
CA LEU A 42 -1.89 2.51 -12.88
C LEU A 42 -0.58 1.90 -13.40
N ALA A 43 -0.19 0.72 -12.87
CA ALA A 43 0.99 0.01 -13.33
C ALA A 43 0.88 -0.41 -14.80
N ARG A 44 -0.28 -0.89 -15.25
CA ARG A 44 -0.53 -1.19 -16.67
C ARG A 44 -0.39 0.05 -17.55
N MET A 45 -1.00 1.19 -17.14
CA MET A 45 -0.89 2.45 -17.87
C MET A 45 0.54 2.97 -17.97
N VAL A 46 1.32 2.83 -16.89
CA VAL A 46 2.75 3.19 -16.88
C VAL A 46 3.54 2.26 -17.79
N CYS A 47 3.30 0.96 -17.71
CA CYS A 47 3.97 -0.03 -18.54
C CYS A 47 3.64 0.16 -20.04
N ASP A 48 2.40 0.45 -20.38
CA ASP A 48 1.99 0.71 -21.77
C ASP A 48 2.75 1.91 -22.36
N ARG A 49 2.93 2.99 -21.59
CA ARG A 49 3.72 4.16 -22.03
C ARG A 49 5.20 3.86 -22.19
N LEU A 50 5.73 2.94 -21.41
CA LEU A 50 7.13 2.53 -21.44
C LEU A 50 7.38 1.32 -22.37
N GLN A 51 6.35 0.80 -23.02
CA GLN A 51 6.40 -0.42 -23.84
C GLN A 51 6.92 -1.64 -23.05
N LEU A 52 6.49 -1.76 -21.80
CA LEU A 52 6.79 -2.86 -20.89
C LEU A 52 5.55 -3.70 -20.63
N THR A 53 5.75 -4.95 -20.21
CA THR A 53 4.71 -5.83 -19.68
C THR A 53 4.88 -5.97 -18.17
N PRO A 54 3.87 -5.65 -17.33
CA PRO A 54 3.98 -5.85 -15.90
C PRO A 54 3.93 -7.34 -15.55
N VAL A 55 4.87 -7.79 -14.73
CA VAL A 55 4.93 -9.17 -14.20
C VAL A 55 4.90 -9.09 -12.68
N TRP A 56 3.89 -9.69 -12.07
CA TRP A 56 3.68 -9.63 -10.63
C TRP A 56 4.31 -10.81 -9.91
N HIS A 57 4.98 -10.53 -8.79
CA HIS A 57 5.60 -11.52 -7.93
C HIS A 57 5.08 -11.33 -6.51
N ASN A 58 4.42 -12.39 -5.98
CA ASN A 58 3.97 -12.40 -4.60
C ASN A 58 5.15 -12.70 -3.66
N LEU A 59 5.43 -11.77 -2.75
CA LEU A 59 6.42 -11.94 -1.69
C LEU A 59 5.80 -11.54 -0.34
N PRO A 60 6.29 -12.09 0.78
CA PRO A 60 5.99 -11.56 2.11
C PRO A 60 6.45 -10.11 2.22
N MET A 61 5.67 -9.24 2.87
CA MET A 61 5.97 -7.81 2.96
C MET A 61 7.34 -7.50 3.59
N GLN A 62 7.78 -8.30 4.54
CA GLN A 62 9.10 -8.21 5.16
C GLN A 62 10.26 -8.34 4.16
N ASP A 63 10.03 -9.03 3.03
CA ASP A 63 11.04 -9.28 2.01
C ASP A 63 11.01 -8.25 0.87
N PHE A 64 10.05 -7.35 0.82
CA PHE A 64 9.86 -6.39 -0.27
C PHE A 64 11.15 -5.64 -0.62
N TYR A 65 11.70 -4.91 0.33
CA TYR A 65 12.87 -4.06 0.06
C TYR A 65 14.18 -4.82 0.00
N THR A 66 14.27 -5.94 0.73
CA THR A 66 15.47 -6.81 0.67
C THR A 66 15.53 -7.60 -0.64
N SER A 67 14.41 -7.76 -1.33
CA SER A 67 14.36 -8.39 -2.65
C SER A 67 14.95 -7.50 -3.76
N LEU A 68 15.00 -6.18 -3.55
CA LEU A 68 15.57 -5.22 -4.49
C LEU A 68 17.05 -4.89 -4.22
N ASP A 69 17.69 -5.55 -3.25
CA ASP A 69 19.10 -5.34 -2.92
C ASP A 69 19.96 -5.61 -4.16
N PRO A 70 20.77 -4.62 -4.60
CA PRO A 70 21.62 -4.77 -5.79
C PRO A 70 22.65 -5.91 -5.69
N SER A 71 23.00 -6.34 -4.48
CA SER A 71 23.92 -7.46 -4.26
C SER A 71 23.29 -8.84 -4.52
N LYS A 72 21.97 -8.90 -4.64
CA LYS A 72 21.23 -10.13 -4.89
C LYS A 72 20.92 -10.29 -6.37
N ASP A 73 21.12 -11.48 -6.89
CA ASP A 73 20.69 -11.87 -8.24
C ASP A 73 19.20 -12.22 -8.22
N THR A 74 18.36 -11.18 -8.27
CA THR A 74 16.90 -11.32 -8.30
C THR A 74 16.35 -10.68 -9.57
N PRO A 75 15.24 -11.18 -10.10
CA PRO A 75 14.63 -10.62 -11.31
C PRO A 75 13.83 -9.32 -11.05
N TYR A 76 13.66 -8.91 -9.79
CA TYR A 76 12.74 -7.86 -9.39
C TYR A 76 13.30 -6.47 -9.67
N ASP A 77 12.46 -5.61 -10.23
CA ASP A 77 12.78 -4.22 -10.58
C ASP A 77 12.25 -3.24 -9.54
N VAL A 78 11.00 -3.44 -9.10
CA VAL A 78 10.28 -2.50 -8.24
C VAL A 78 9.44 -3.21 -7.18
N VAL A 79 9.17 -2.50 -6.08
CA VAL A 79 8.07 -2.79 -5.14
C VAL A 79 6.94 -1.82 -5.44
N TRP A 80 5.75 -2.34 -5.69
CA TRP A 80 4.56 -1.53 -5.95
C TRP A 80 3.33 -2.16 -5.30
N PHE A 81 3.11 -1.84 -4.05
CA PHE A 81 2.02 -2.36 -3.23
C PHE A 81 1.86 -1.53 -1.96
N ASN A 82 1.03 -0.50 -1.97
CA ASN A 82 0.68 0.33 -0.80
C ASN A 82 1.90 0.74 0.06
N GLN A 83 2.98 1.22 -0.57
CA GLN A 83 4.21 1.47 0.16
C GLN A 83 4.40 2.95 0.48
N ALA A 84 4.20 3.32 1.76
CA ALA A 84 4.56 4.64 2.26
C ALA A 84 6.07 4.89 2.15
N ILE A 85 6.44 6.11 1.80
CA ILE A 85 7.84 6.57 1.83
C ILE A 85 8.24 6.77 3.29
N THR A 86 9.26 6.05 3.76
CA THR A 86 9.85 6.27 5.09
C THR A 86 11.37 6.43 4.99
N PRO A 87 12.02 7.12 5.96
CA PRO A 87 13.47 7.24 5.97
C PRO A 87 14.19 5.88 5.98
N GLU A 88 13.65 4.88 6.67
CA GLU A 88 14.20 3.53 6.69
C GLU A 88 14.13 2.87 5.32
N ARG A 89 12.98 2.95 4.65
CA ARG A 89 12.79 2.38 3.31
C ARG A 89 13.64 3.08 2.26
N GLN A 90 13.84 4.40 2.37
CA GLN A 90 14.74 5.18 1.50
C GLN A 90 16.22 4.78 1.63
N GLN A 91 16.62 4.16 2.74
CA GLN A 91 17.97 3.58 2.83
C GLN A 91 18.13 2.35 1.95
N LYS A 92 17.06 1.61 1.69
CA LYS A 92 17.06 0.34 0.93
C LYS A 92 16.79 0.56 -0.57
N VAL A 93 15.87 1.45 -0.92
CA VAL A 93 15.43 1.72 -2.30
C VAL A 93 15.37 3.21 -2.59
N SER A 94 15.24 3.57 -3.87
CA SER A 94 14.84 4.90 -4.31
C SER A 94 13.35 4.92 -4.61
N PHE A 95 12.66 6.02 -4.32
CA PHE A 95 11.23 6.15 -4.60
C PHE A 95 10.98 7.13 -5.75
N THR A 96 9.95 6.83 -6.55
CA THR A 96 9.36 7.81 -7.48
C THR A 96 8.69 8.94 -6.71
N ARG A 97 8.17 9.94 -7.42
CA ARG A 97 7.15 10.83 -6.86
C ARG A 97 5.98 10.02 -6.32
N PRO A 98 5.26 10.53 -5.32
CA PRO A 98 4.03 9.90 -4.85
C PRO A 98 2.96 9.88 -5.96
N TYR A 99 2.17 8.81 -5.99
CA TYR A 99 0.98 8.68 -6.85
C TYR A 99 -0.32 8.65 -6.03
N GLY A 100 -0.22 8.74 -4.71
CA GLY A 100 -1.34 8.82 -3.78
C GLY A 100 -0.87 9.26 -2.38
N LEU A 101 -1.84 9.61 -1.54
CA LEU A 101 -1.64 9.90 -0.12
C LEU A 101 -2.61 9.02 0.68
N PHE A 102 -2.10 8.40 1.74
CA PHE A 102 -2.91 7.73 2.75
C PHE A 102 -3.11 8.64 3.96
N ASP A 103 -4.30 8.56 4.49
CA ASP A 103 -4.54 8.77 5.92
C ASP A 103 -4.71 7.40 6.56
N GLU A 104 -4.42 7.25 7.83
CA GLU A 104 -4.77 6.06 8.59
C GLU A 104 -6.10 6.26 9.28
N ALA A 105 -6.75 5.15 9.61
CA ALA A 105 -8.00 5.17 10.36
C ALA A 105 -8.03 4.08 11.43
N VAL A 106 -8.96 4.25 12.36
CA VAL A 106 -9.28 3.25 13.37
C VAL A 106 -10.69 2.73 13.13
N LEU A 107 -10.80 1.42 12.94
CA LEU A 107 -12.06 0.68 12.78
C LEU A 107 -12.44 0.04 14.11
N VAL A 108 -13.71 0.09 14.46
CA VAL A 108 -14.27 -0.50 15.68
C VAL A 108 -15.60 -1.17 15.38
N LYS A 109 -16.12 -1.94 16.34
CA LYS A 109 -17.51 -2.39 16.26
C LYS A 109 -18.46 -1.20 16.32
N GLU A 110 -19.60 -1.29 15.65
CA GLU A 110 -20.62 -0.24 15.64
C GLU A 110 -21.05 0.17 17.06
N SER A 111 -21.11 -0.79 17.99
CA SER A 111 -21.46 -0.55 19.40
C SER A 111 -20.33 -0.02 20.28
N SER A 112 -19.11 0.17 19.73
CA SER A 112 -17.95 0.62 20.51
C SER A 112 -18.13 2.08 21.00
N PRO A 113 -17.69 2.42 22.22
CA PRO A 113 -17.68 3.79 22.71
C PRO A 113 -16.51 4.64 22.19
N VAL A 114 -15.62 4.10 21.36
CA VAL A 114 -14.43 4.78 20.84
C VAL A 114 -14.82 5.71 19.68
N PHE A 115 -14.50 7.01 19.80
CA PHE A 115 -14.71 8.04 18.79
C PHE A 115 -13.48 8.92 18.55
N SER A 116 -12.46 8.81 19.39
CA SER A 116 -11.24 9.63 19.35
C SER A 116 -10.03 8.83 19.80
N PRO A 117 -8.80 9.31 19.55
CA PRO A 117 -7.58 8.67 20.08
C PRO A 117 -7.56 8.50 21.60
N ASP A 118 -8.13 9.44 22.35
CA ASP A 118 -8.15 9.39 23.82
C ASP A 118 -9.02 8.22 24.35
N ASP A 119 -10.02 7.80 23.58
CA ASP A 119 -10.89 6.68 23.95
C ASP A 119 -10.20 5.31 23.79
N LEU A 120 -9.00 5.27 23.20
CA LEU A 120 -8.22 4.04 23.06
C LEU A 120 -7.46 3.64 24.34
N ALA A 121 -7.52 4.45 25.40
CA ALA A 121 -6.91 4.12 26.68
C ALA A 121 -7.46 2.77 27.22
N ASN A 122 -6.54 1.83 27.52
CA ASN A 122 -6.82 0.45 27.91
C ASN A 122 -7.49 -0.42 26.84
N GLN A 123 -7.52 0.02 25.58
CA GLN A 123 -8.00 -0.77 24.46
C GLN A 123 -6.85 -1.55 23.81
N ARG A 124 -7.16 -2.73 23.26
CA ARG A 124 -6.27 -3.54 22.42
C ARG A 124 -6.47 -3.12 20.98
N VAL A 125 -5.44 -2.55 20.36
CA VAL A 125 -5.49 -2.06 18.99
C VAL A 125 -4.69 -2.99 18.09
N GLY A 126 -5.38 -3.75 17.23
CA GLY A 126 -4.76 -4.63 16.25
C GLY A 126 -4.24 -3.86 15.05
N GLY A 127 -3.19 -4.36 14.41
CA GLY A 127 -2.66 -3.83 13.16
C GLY A 127 -1.59 -4.76 12.59
N LEU A 128 -1.24 -4.53 11.32
CA LEU A 128 -0.22 -5.31 10.63
C LEU A 128 1.15 -5.11 11.29
N ALA A 129 1.83 -6.19 11.65
CA ALA A 129 3.19 -6.15 12.20
C ALA A 129 4.15 -5.47 11.22
N ASP A 130 5.12 -4.72 11.75
CA ASP A 130 6.15 -4.01 10.99
C ASP A 130 5.60 -2.95 10.01
N SER A 131 4.32 -2.57 10.16
CA SER A 131 3.71 -1.49 9.38
C SER A 131 3.87 -0.12 10.06
N THR A 132 3.72 0.94 9.27
CA THR A 132 3.62 2.31 9.80
C THR A 132 2.37 2.49 10.66
N ASN A 133 1.30 1.75 10.37
CA ASN A 133 0.00 1.85 11.02
C ASN A 133 0.08 1.39 12.48
N ILE A 134 0.61 0.17 12.72
CA ILE A 134 0.72 -0.34 14.10
C ILE A 134 1.68 0.51 14.95
N ALA A 135 2.71 1.11 14.35
CA ALA A 135 3.64 1.99 15.06
C ALA A 135 2.95 3.25 15.62
N LEU A 136 1.85 3.72 15.02
CA LEU A 136 1.07 4.85 15.53
C LEU A 136 0.40 4.56 16.87
N VAL A 137 0.15 3.28 17.19
CA VAL A 137 -0.50 2.88 18.45
C VAL A 137 0.35 3.28 19.66
N GLU A 138 1.67 3.33 19.53
CA GLU A 138 2.57 3.80 20.58
C GLU A 138 2.30 5.25 20.99
N GLY A 139 1.73 6.05 20.10
CA GLY A 139 1.31 7.44 20.37
C GLY A 139 -0.02 7.55 21.12
N PHE A 140 -0.80 6.49 21.23
CA PHE A 140 -2.10 6.51 21.93
C PHE A 140 -1.91 6.15 23.40
N SER A 141 -2.13 7.13 24.26
CA SER A 141 -1.90 6.98 25.69
C SER A 141 -2.70 5.82 26.30
N GLY A 142 -2.01 4.82 26.83
CA GLY A 142 -2.63 3.66 27.49
C GLY A 142 -3.21 2.60 26.54
N ALA A 143 -3.10 2.75 25.23
CA ALA A 143 -3.46 1.71 24.28
C ALA A 143 -2.44 0.56 24.28
N THR A 144 -2.90 -0.64 23.95
CA THR A 144 -2.04 -1.82 23.79
C THR A 144 -2.01 -2.25 22.34
N ALA A 145 -0.85 -2.19 21.69
CA ALA A 145 -0.67 -2.68 20.32
C ALA A 145 -0.72 -4.22 20.29
N VAL A 146 -1.47 -4.76 19.32
CA VAL A 146 -1.57 -6.20 19.04
C VAL A 146 -1.15 -6.42 17.58
N PRO A 147 0.15 -6.69 17.32
CA PRO A 147 0.64 -6.87 15.96
C PRO A 147 0.22 -8.24 15.39
N TYR A 148 -0.30 -8.24 14.17
CA TYR A 148 -0.64 -9.43 13.41
C TYR A 148 0.45 -9.69 12.36
N PRO A 149 0.95 -10.93 12.23
CA PRO A 149 1.92 -11.29 11.20
C PRO A 149 1.36 -11.04 9.79
N GLY A 150 2.18 -10.50 8.89
CA GLY A 150 1.78 -10.28 7.50
C GLY A 150 1.60 -11.60 6.74
N SER A 151 0.36 -11.97 6.47
CA SER A 151 -0.06 -13.09 5.63
C SER A 151 -1.06 -12.60 4.58
N ASP A 152 -1.33 -13.40 3.55
CA ASP A 152 -2.37 -13.09 2.55
C ASP A 152 -3.78 -13.01 3.16
N LYS A 153 -3.94 -13.42 4.42
CA LYS A 153 -5.19 -13.41 5.17
C LYS A 153 -5.20 -12.43 6.35
N VAL A 154 -4.18 -11.59 6.48
CA VAL A 154 -4.00 -10.72 7.67
C VAL A 154 -5.21 -9.82 7.91
N LEU A 155 -5.76 -9.16 6.90
CA LEU A 155 -6.93 -8.31 7.07
C LEU A 155 -8.18 -9.12 7.49
N PRO A 156 -8.56 -10.22 6.84
CA PRO A 156 -9.63 -11.10 7.33
C PRO A 156 -9.42 -11.60 8.76
N GLU A 157 -8.19 -11.93 9.16
CA GLU A 157 -7.85 -12.37 10.51
C GLU A 157 -8.05 -11.26 11.54
N MET A 158 -7.57 -10.04 11.26
CA MET A 158 -7.76 -8.86 12.11
C MET A 158 -9.25 -8.49 12.24
N LEU A 159 -10.01 -8.52 11.15
CA LEU A 159 -11.46 -8.27 11.17
C LEU A 159 -12.22 -9.35 11.98
N ALA A 160 -11.81 -10.62 11.88
CA ALA A 160 -12.39 -11.70 12.68
C ALA A 160 -12.09 -11.49 14.17
N ALA A 161 -10.85 -11.11 14.53
CA ALA A 161 -10.46 -10.81 15.91
C ALA A 161 -11.24 -9.61 16.48
N LEU A 162 -11.46 -8.57 15.67
CA LEU A 162 -12.28 -7.42 16.06
C LEU A 162 -13.74 -7.85 16.34
N ARG A 163 -14.32 -8.66 15.49
CA ARG A 163 -15.69 -9.20 15.68
C ARG A 163 -15.78 -10.09 16.92
N ALA A 164 -14.80 -10.95 17.15
CA ALA A 164 -14.73 -11.83 18.32
C ALA A 164 -14.50 -11.04 19.64
N GLY A 165 -13.91 -9.86 19.57
CA GLY A 165 -13.51 -9.07 20.72
C GLY A 165 -12.15 -9.48 21.29
N ASP A 166 -11.31 -10.13 20.47
CA ASP A 166 -9.91 -10.39 20.81
C ASP A 166 -9.07 -9.12 20.73
N ILE A 167 -9.48 -8.16 19.87
CA ILE A 167 -9.06 -6.77 19.85
C ILE A 167 -10.28 -5.85 19.94
N ASP A 168 -10.07 -4.63 20.41
CA ASP A 168 -11.14 -3.65 20.64
C ASP A 168 -11.22 -2.63 19.51
N ALA A 169 -10.12 -2.44 18.79
CA ALA A 169 -9.98 -1.58 17.63
C ALA A 169 -8.97 -2.19 16.64
N LEU A 170 -9.05 -1.77 15.38
CA LEU A 170 -8.13 -2.12 14.30
C LEU A 170 -7.62 -0.83 13.65
N ILE A 171 -6.31 -0.68 13.48
CA ILE A 171 -5.69 0.43 12.74
C ILE A 171 -5.11 -0.06 11.43
N ASP A 172 -5.44 0.65 10.33
CA ASP A 172 -4.90 0.40 8.99
C ASP A 172 -5.15 1.64 8.10
N ASP A 173 -4.75 1.54 6.83
CA ASP A 173 -5.02 2.58 5.84
C ASP A 173 -6.53 2.90 5.75
N GLU A 174 -6.88 4.18 5.79
CA GLU A 174 -8.27 4.65 5.75
C GLU A 174 -9.05 4.04 4.58
N LEU A 175 -8.43 3.94 3.41
CA LEU A 175 -9.07 3.42 2.20
C LEU A 175 -9.48 1.95 2.35
N VAL A 176 -8.65 1.15 3.00
CA VAL A 176 -8.89 -0.28 3.25
C VAL A 176 -10.00 -0.45 4.30
N LEU A 177 -9.90 0.29 5.40
CA LEU A 177 -10.88 0.20 6.49
C LEU A 177 -12.26 0.78 6.12
N LEU A 178 -12.30 1.78 5.24
CA LEU A 178 -13.56 2.31 4.72
C LEU A 178 -14.33 1.24 3.92
N VAL A 179 -13.63 0.47 3.08
CA VAL A 179 -14.24 -0.65 2.36
C VAL A 179 -14.77 -1.69 3.34
N ALA A 180 -13.98 -2.07 4.36
CA ALA A 180 -14.42 -3.02 5.37
C ALA A 180 -15.67 -2.55 6.16
N ALA A 181 -15.74 -1.25 6.49
CA ALA A 181 -16.90 -0.67 7.17
C ALA A 181 -18.16 -0.62 6.27
N VAL A 182 -17.99 -0.42 4.96
CA VAL A 182 -19.12 -0.43 4.01
C VAL A 182 -19.66 -1.85 3.79
N GLU A 183 -18.77 -2.84 3.76
CA GLU A 183 -19.14 -4.25 3.55
C GLU A 183 -19.73 -4.91 4.81
N ASP A 184 -19.43 -4.40 6.00
CA ASP A 184 -19.92 -4.94 7.27
C ASP A 184 -20.58 -3.87 8.15
N PRO A 185 -21.92 -3.81 8.20
CA PRO A 185 -22.66 -2.81 9.00
C PRO A 185 -22.47 -2.98 10.52
N GLN A 186 -21.81 -4.01 10.99
CA GLN A 186 -21.44 -4.18 12.41
C GLN A 186 -20.15 -3.44 12.77
N LEU A 187 -19.46 -2.87 11.77
CA LEU A 187 -18.22 -2.13 11.92
C LEU A 187 -18.39 -0.68 11.47
N ARG A 188 -17.61 0.20 12.05
CA ARG A 188 -17.53 1.61 11.64
C ARG A 188 -16.12 2.16 11.82
N LEU A 189 -15.78 3.18 11.04
CA LEU A 189 -14.63 4.01 11.36
C LEU A 189 -14.92 4.81 12.64
N ALA A 190 -14.03 4.70 13.61
CA ALA A 190 -14.08 5.51 14.83
C ALA A 190 -13.62 6.94 14.54
N PHE A 191 -12.45 7.05 13.92
CA PHE A 191 -11.85 8.31 13.49
C PHE A 191 -10.77 8.06 12.44
N THR A 192 -10.36 9.14 11.76
CA THR A 192 -9.26 9.15 10.79
C THR A 192 -8.11 9.97 11.36
N LEU A 193 -6.89 9.51 11.11
CA LEU A 193 -5.64 10.20 11.43
C LEU A 193 -5.10 10.84 10.14
N PRO A 194 -5.04 12.18 10.04
CA PRO A 194 -4.63 12.86 8.81
C PRO A 194 -3.11 12.88 8.65
N THR A 195 -2.53 11.70 8.54
CA THR A 195 -1.08 11.49 8.41
C THR A 195 -0.56 11.93 7.06
N LYS A 196 -1.40 11.88 6.01
CA LYS A 196 -1.05 12.22 4.61
C LYS A 196 0.23 11.52 4.17
N ALA A 197 0.39 10.26 4.58
CA ALA A 197 1.56 9.47 4.22
C ALA A 197 1.64 9.32 2.70
N PRO A 198 2.72 9.79 2.04
CA PRO A 198 2.89 9.63 0.61
C PRO A 198 3.30 8.19 0.29
N PHE A 199 2.62 7.57 -0.67
CA PHE A 199 3.03 6.27 -1.17
C PHE A 199 3.49 6.35 -2.62
N ALA A 200 4.55 5.57 -2.93
CA ALA A 200 5.27 5.64 -4.18
C ALA A 200 5.86 4.28 -4.58
N ILE A 201 6.36 4.19 -5.80
CA ILE A 201 7.03 3.00 -6.30
C ILE A 201 8.45 2.96 -5.75
N GLY A 202 8.79 1.88 -5.05
CA GLY A 202 10.17 1.60 -4.62
C GLY A 202 10.96 0.95 -5.76
N VAL A 203 12.08 1.55 -6.15
CA VAL A 203 12.92 1.11 -7.26
C VAL A 203 14.30 0.72 -6.74
N SER A 204 14.90 -0.35 -7.26
CA SER A 204 16.27 -0.72 -6.90
C SER A 204 17.24 0.44 -7.13
N LYS A 205 18.13 0.69 -6.16
CA LYS A 205 19.15 1.75 -6.27
C LYS A 205 20.14 1.52 -7.42
N ALA A 206 20.21 0.30 -7.94
CA ALA A 206 21.02 -0.02 -9.12
C ALA A 206 20.35 0.36 -10.45
N GLN A 207 19.09 0.84 -10.43
CA GLN A 207 18.31 1.14 -11.63
C GLN A 207 17.87 2.61 -11.70
N PRO A 208 18.80 3.59 -11.69
CA PRO A 208 18.44 5.02 -11.69
C PRO A 208 17.72 5.45 -12.97
N MET A 209 18.00 4.84 -14.13
CA MET A 209 17.29 5.10 -15.39
C MET A 209 15.84 4.64 -15.32
N LEU A 210 15.56 3.48 -14.72
CA LEU A 210 14.20 3.00 -14.51
C LEU A 210 13.43 3.95 -13.58
N LEU A 211 14.05 4.39 -12.48
CA LEU A 211 13.47 5.37 -11.57
C LEU A 211 13.05 6.65 -12.34
N GLU A 212 13.95 7.23 -13.14
CA GLU A 212 13.68 8.44 -13.93
C GLU A 212 12.53 8.23 -14.91
N LYS A 213 12.47 7.08 -15.59
CA LYS A 213 11.41 6.77 -16.56
C LYS A 213 10.06 6.56 -15.88
N LEU A 214 10.01 5.84 -14.77
CA LEU A 214 8.79 5.66 -13.98
C LEU A 214 8.29 7.00 -13.43
N ASP A 215 9.19 7.80 -12.86
CA ASP A 215 8.87 9.09 -12.27
C ASP A 215 8.34 10.09 -13.31
N SER A 216 8.99 10.19 -14.47
CA SER A 216 8.55 11.07 -15.57
C SER A 216 7.22 10.62 -16.16
N THR A 217 6.98 9.29 -16.24
CA THR A 217 5.71 8.75 -16.73
C THR A 217 4.57 9.03 -15.75
N LEU A 218 4.79 8.85 -14.46
CA LEU A 218 3.82 9.22 -13.42
C LEU A 218 3.51 10.71 -13.47
N SER A 219 4.54 11.56 -13.63
CA SER A 219 4.37 13.01 -13.80
C SER A 219 3.42 13.34 -14.97
N ALA A 220 3.63 12.70 -16.09
CA ALA A 220 2.80 12.91 -17.27
C ALA A 220 1.35 12.45 -17.05
N LEU A 221 1.14 11.28 -16.41
CA LEU A 221 -0.20 10.75 -16.07
C LEU A 221 -0.95 11.63 -15.07
N ILE A 222 -0.23 12.27 -14.14
CA ILE A 222 -0.81 13.24 -13.20
C ILE A 222 -1.18 14.52 -13.96
N ALA A 223 -0.25 15.06 -14.74
CA ALA A 223 -0.42 16.33 -15.44
C ALA A 223 -1.53 16.31 -16.51
N ASP A 224 -1.72 15.19 -17.19
CA ASP A 224 -2.79 15.04 -18.22
C ASP A 224 -4.14 14.61 -17.63
N GLY A 225 -4.24 14.44 -16.30
CA GLY A 225 -5.45 14.07 -15.58
C GLY A 225 -5.83 12.58 -15.68
N THR A 226 -5.01 11.75 -16.31
CA THR A 226 -5.27 10.29 -16.42
C THR A 226 -5.25 9.63 -15.03
N ALA A 227 -4.27 9.95 -14.19
CA ALA A 227 -4.19 9.42 -12.83
C ALA A 227 -5.40 9.85 -11.97
N ALA A 228 -5.86 11.09 -12.12
CA ALA A 228 -7.05 11.59 -11.42
C ALA A 228 -8.33 10.86 -11.84
N LYS A 229 -8.49 10.58 -13.13
CA LYS A 229 -9.64 9.80 -13.65
C LYS A 229 -9.62 8.36 -13.12
N LEU A 230 -8.46 7.73 -13.14
CA LEU A 230 -8.30 6.38 -12.60
C LEU A 230 -8.60 6.35 -11.09
N TRP A 231 -8.08 7.32 -10.33
CA TRP A 231 -8.38 7.47 -8.91
C TRP A 231 -9.89 7.60 -8.67
N ALA A 232 -10.58 8.47 -9.40
CA ALA A 232 -12.02 8.66 -9.28
C ALA A 232 -12.83 7.40 -9.61
N THR A 233 -12.30 6.49 -10.42
CA THR A 233 -12.92 5.19 -10.72
C THR A 233 -12.87 4.25 -9.52
N TRP A 234 -11.71 4.18 -8.85
CA TRP A 234 -11.47 3.25 -7.75
C TRP A 234 -11.78 3.82 -6.37
N ILE A 235 -11.62 5.14 -6.20
CA ILE A 235 -11.72 5.86 -4.93
C ILE A 235 -12.60 7.10 -5.12
N PRO A 236 -13.88 6.94 -5.53
CA PRO A 236 -14.76 8.05 -5.87
C PRO A 236 -15.13 8.96 -4.68
N TRP A 237 -14.94 8.49 -3.47
CA TRP A 237 -15.26 9.20 -2.22
C TRP A 237 -14.15 10.11 -1.72
N LYS A 238 -12.96 10.03 -2.29
CA LYS A 238 -11.80 10.87 -1.89
C LYS A 238 -11.23 11.59 -3.12
N PRO A 239 -11.05 12.92 -3.09
CA PRO A 239 -10.47 13.63 -4.22
C PRO A 239 -9.03 13.19 -4.48
N PHE A 240 -8.61 13.20 -5.74
CA PHE A 240 -7.22 12.91 -6.09
C PHE A 240 -6.30 13.95 -5.44
N PRO A 241 -5.21 13.55 -4.75
CA PRO A 241 -4.44 14.47 -3.92
C PRO A 241 -3.45 15.36 -4.67
N PHE A 242 -3.25 15.14 -5.97
CA PHE A 242 -2.30 15.90 -6.78
C PHE A 242 -2.99 16.62 -7.92
N SER A 243 -2.49 17.84 -8.24
CA SER A 243 -2.93 18.71 -9.34
C SER A 243 -1.82 18.84 -10.39
#